data_d633fbe65821f8c19fb411c27999bccb
#
_entry.id   d633fbe65821f8c19fb411c27999bccb
#
_cell.length_a   1.000
_cell.length_b   1.000
_cell.length_c   1.000
_cell.angle_alpha   90.00
_cell.angle_beta   90.00
_cell.angle_gamma   90.00
#
_symmetry.space_group_name_H-M   'P 1'
#
loop_
_entity.id
_entity.type
_entity.pdbx_description
1 polymer ?
#
loop_
_entity_poly.entity_id
_entity_poly.type
_entity_poly.pdbx_seq_one_letter_code
_entity_poly.pdbx_strand_id
1 'polypeptide(L)'
;MKKVVSFSGGRTSAYLCKVMIEKFGRENVDFVFMDTGAEHEKTYEFIKNCNDYFKLNITCLRGDFSLPIGGGVGFRVVHIDDCKPDLKPYKEMMSKYGVPYIGGMFCTDRMKLKPFKKYCDDKYGKGYYETWLGIRADEPKRLTPKSGIRYMAEITDLEKHDILNYWSKMPFDLGIDEWLGNCVFCPKKSNLKLAAAQRDEPEMYQSFLDALNDDTVRIDDKTGVKEKMYRGKKSLQQVVAMFDGSTGEEIKSRIRGAKMTDTNSCSESCEVFNDDSLQISLI
;
A
#
# COMPACT_ATOMS: atom_id res chain seq x y z
N MET A 1 -14.40 -9.05 -20.91
CA MET A 1 -14.26 -8.27 -19.68
C MET A 1 -12.82 -7.78 -19.58
N LYS A 2 -12.58 -6.48 -19.37
CA LYS A 2 -11.23 -5.90 -19.30
C LYS A 2 -10.53 -6.37 -18.02
N LYS A 3 -9.26 -6.73 -18.12
CA LYS A 3 -8.45 -7.12 -16.96
C LYS A 3 -7.64 -5.94 -16.46
N VAL A 4 -7.79 -5.60 -15.18
CA VAL A 4 -7.09 -4.47 -14.56
C VAL A 4 -6.25 -4.98 -13.39
N VAL A 5 -4.94 -4.88 -13.50
CA VAL A 5 -4.02 -5.22 -12.42
C VAL A 5 -3.91 -4.04 -11.46
N SER A 6 -4.24 -4.27 -10.18
CA SER A 6 -3.89 -3.33 -9.12
C SER A 6 -2.42 -3.54 -8.74
N PHE A 7 -1.55 -2.75 -9.35
CA PHE A 7 -0.12 -2.83 -9.13
C PHE A 7 0.26 -2.06 -7.86
N SER A 8 0.76 -2.75 -6.85
CA SER A 8 1.08 -2.15 -5.54
C SER A 8 2.51 -1.65 -5.40
N GLY A 9 3.36 -1.83 -6.42
CA GLY A 9 4.79 -1.53 -6.35
C GLY A 9 5.65 -2.60 -5.66
N GLY A 10 5.06 -3.71 -5.22
CA GLY A 10 5.79 -4.84 -4.64
C GLY A 10 6.17 -5.90 -5.67
N ARG A 11 7.17 -6.75 -5.34
CA ARG A 11 7.68 -7.83 -6.21
C ARG A 11 6.59 -8.75 -6.76
N THR A 12 5.67 -9.18 -5.90
CA THR A 12 4.59 -10.11 -6.32
C THR A 12 3.63 -9.45 -7.32
N SER A 13 3.21 -8.21 -7.08
CA SER A 13 2.32 -7.51 -8.01
C SER A 13 3.01 -7.14 -9.32
N ALA A 14 4.33 -6.88 -9.30
CA ALA A 14 5.12 -6.68 -10.51
C ALA A 14 5.26 -7.98 -11.32
N TYR A 15 5.46 -9.12 -10.65
CA TYR A 15 5.47 -10.42 -11.30
C TYR A 15 4.10 -10.75 -11.92
N LEU A 16 3.00 -10.43 -11.22
CA LEU A 16 1.66 -10.57 -11.79
C LEU A 16 1.52 -9.77 -13.09
N CYS A 17 2.05 -8.54 -13.18
CA CYS A 17 1.99 -7.77 -14.42
C CYS A 17 2.59 -8.53 -15.61
N LYS A 18 3.76 -9.17 -15.41
CA LYS A 18 4.41 -10.03 -16.41
C LYS A 18 3.50 -11.20 -16.83
N VAL A 19 3.03 -11.96 -15.85
CA VAL A 19 2.19 -13.15 -16.11
C VAL A 19 0.90 -12.79 -16.85
N MET A 20 0.30 -11.67 -16.50
CA MET A 20 -0.92 -11.19 -17.14
C MET A 20 -0.71 -10.84 -18.62
N ILE A 21 0.43 -10.24 -18.96
CA ILE A 21 0.80 -9.96 -20.36
C ILE A 21 1.00 -11.28 -21.12
N GLU A 22 1.75 -12.22 -20.55
CA GLU A 22 2.04 -13.50 -21.19
C GLU A 22 0.78 -14.35 -21.42
N LYS A 23 -0.13 -14.33 -20.47
CA LYS A 23 -1.33 -15.17 -20.52
C LYS A 23 -2.48 -14.58 -21.35
N PHE A 24 -2.64 -13.25 -21.31
CA PHE A 24 -3.83 -12.61 -21.87
C PHE A 24 -3.54 -11.63 -23.01
N GLY A 25 -2.27 -11.34 -23.29
CA GLY A 25 -1.85 -10.30 -24.23
C GLY A 25 -1.87 -8.90 -23.63
N ARG A 26 -0.92 -8.07 -24.06
CA ARG A 26 -0.72 -6.71 -23.54
C ARG A 26 -1.95 -5.80 -23.74
N GLU A 27 -2.65 -5.95 -24.84
CA GLU A 27 -3.81 -5.13 -25.23
C GLU A 27 -5.05 -5.39 -24.36
N ASN A 28 -5.11 -6.56 -23.72
CA ASN A 28 -6.24 -6.99 -22.90
C ASN A 28 -6.10 -6.65 -21.41
N VAL A 29 -4.93 -6.12 -21.01
CA VAL A 29 -4.59 -5.86 -19.61
C VAL A 29 -4.20 -4.40 -19.42
N ASP A 30 -4.78 -3.75 -18.42
CA ASP A 30 -4.36 -2.43 -17.96
C ASP A 30 -3.76 -2.53 -16.54
N PHE A 31 -2.80 -1.64 -16.24
CA PHE A 31 -2.06 -1.61 -14.99
C PHE A 31 -2.29 -0.30 -14.28
N VAL A 32 -2.70 -0.36 -13.03
CA VAL A 32 -3.05 0.83 -12.24
C VAL A 32 -2.27 0.81 -10.93
N PHE A 33 -1.54 1.88 -10.67
CA PHE A 33 -0.84 2.13 -9.42
C PHE A 33 -1.55 3.25 -8.63
N MET A 34 -1.75 3.03 -7.33
CA MET A 34 -2.33 4.02 -6.42
C MET A 34 -1.23 4.70 -5.63
N ASP A 35 -0.87 5.92 -6.04
CA ASP A 35 0.15 6.72 -5.38
C ASP A 35 -0.38 7.37 -4.11
N THR A 36 0.23 7.03 -2.98
CA THR A 36 -0.08 7.62 -1.67
C THR A 36 0.95 8.66 -1.22
N GLY A 37 2.09 8.74 -1.90
CA GLY A 37 3.23 9.56 -1.48
C GLY A 37 3.95 9.02 -0.23
N ALA A 38 3.56 7.85 0.28
CA ALA A 38 4.02 7.30 1.56
C ALA A 38 4.86 6.02 1.43
N GLU A 39 5.08 5.54 0.22
CA GLU A 39 5.97 4.42 -0.09
C GLU A 39 7.44 4.88 -0.07
N HIS A 40 8.36 3.92 0.09
CA HIS A 40 9.81 4.16 0.04
C HIS A 40 10.26 4.60 -1.36
N GLU A 41 11.32 5.43 -1.47
CA GLU A 41 11.84 5.93 -2.75
C GLU A 41 12.16 4.80 -3.73
N LYS A 42 12.85 3.76 -3.29
CA LYS A 42 13.15 2.57 -4.12
C LYS A 42 11.90 1.85 -4.65
N THR A 43 10.75 2.01 -4.00
CA THR A 43 9.49 1.49 -4.52
C THR A 43 9.07 2.25 -5.78
N TYR A 44 9.21 3.56 -5.79
CA TYR A 44 8.93 4.38 -6.98
C TYR A 44 9.90 4.10 -8.12
N GLU A 45 11.19 3.94 -7.81
CA GLU A 45 12.20 3.53 -8.79
C GLU A 45 11.87 2.16 -9.40
N PHE A 46 11.50 1.20 -8.55
CA PHE A 46 11.12 -0.14 -8.99
C PHE A 46 9.86 -0.13 -9.87
N ILE A 47 8.86 0.69 -9.56
CA ILE A 47 7.66 0.89 -10.38
C ILE A 47 8.04 1.41 -11.78
N LYS A 48 8.92 2.42 -11.85
CA LYS A 48 9.42 2.98 -13.13
C LYS A 48 10.18 1.92 -13.92
N ASN A 49 11.10 1.21 -13.28
CA ASN A 49 11.87 0.13 -13.91
C ASN A 49 10.95 -0.97 -14.46
N CYS A 50 9.93 -1.39 -13.71
CA CYS A 50 8.92 -2.34 -14.18
C CYS A 50 8.12 -1.77 -15.37
N ASN A 51 7.71 -0.51 -15.29
CA ASN A 51 6.99 0.16 -16.37
C ASN A 51 7.76 0.13 -17.68
N ASP A 52 9.04 0.48 -17.62
CA ASP A 52 9.91 0.59 -18.78
C ASP A 52 10.33 -0.77 -19.33
N TYR A 53 10.67 -1.71 -18.43
CA TYR A 53 11.14 -3.04 -18.83
C TYR A 53 10.02 -3.89 -19.46
N PHE A 54 8.85 -3.92 -18.84
CA PHE A 54 7.71 -4.72 -19.32
C PHE A 54 6.77 -3.93 -20.25
N LYS A 55 7.05 -2.65 -20.51
CA LYS A 55 6.21 -1.76 -21.34
C LYS A 55 4.76 -1.70 -20.83
N LEU A 56 4.60 -1.51 -19.50
CA LEU A 56 3.29 -1.60 -18.84
C LEU A 56 2.37 -0.44 -19.17
N ASN A 57 2.88 0.77 -19.44
CA ASN A 57 2.09 2.00 -19.54
C ASN A 57 1.15 2.16 -18.34
N ILE A 58 1.75 2.18 -17.14
CA ILE A 58 1.02 2.22 -15.87
C ILE A 58 0.23 3.52 -15.77
N THR A 59 -1.06 3.40 -15.45
CA THR A 59 -1.87 4.54 -15.04
C THR A 59 -1.67 4.79 -13.55
N CYS A 60 -1.08 5.93 -13.19
CA CYS A 60 -0.91 6.31 -11.80
C CYS A 60 -2.10 7.17 -11.34
N LEU A 61 -2.69 6.81 -10.21
CA LEU A 61 -3.84 7.50 -9.63
C LEU A 61 -3.53 8.02 -8.24
N ARG A 62 -4.06 9.19 -7.92
CA ARG A 62 -4.15 9.75 -6.56
C ARG A 62 -5.61 9.94 -6.18
N GLY A 63 -5.94 9.82 -4.90
CA GLY A 63 -7.23 10.23 -4.39
C GLY A 63 -7.45 11.73 -4.60
N ASP A 64 -8.65 12.11 -5.00
CA ASP A 64 -9.09 13.51 -5.03
C ASP A 64 -9.97 13.79 -3.81
N PHE A 65 -9.48 14.68 -2.95
CA PHE A 65 -10.09 15.04 -1.67
C PHE A 65 -10.76 16.42 -1.71
N SER A 66 -10.94 17.03 -2.88
CA SER A 66 -11.50 18.38 -3.06
C SER A 66 -12.96 18.50 -2.62
N LEU A 67 -13.73 17.43 -2.69
CA LEU A 67 -15.14 17.43 -2.26
C LEU A 67 -15.26 17.54 -0.73
N PRO A 68 -16.30 18.20 -0.19
CA PRO A 68 -16.52 18.28 1.25
C PRO A 68 -16.73 16.90 1.88
N ILE A 69 -16.70 16.84 3.23
CA ILE A 69 -17.00 15.61 3.98
C ILE A 69 -18.42 15.16 3.62
N GLY A 70 -18.58 13.86 3.38
CA GLY A 70 -19.84 13.30 2.86
C GLY A 70 -19.91 13.21 1.35
N GLY A 71 -19.17 14.05 0.60
CA GLY A 71 -19.13 14.04 -0.87
C GLY A 71 -18.28 12.92 -1.51
N GLY A 72 -17.72 12.02 -0.71
CA GLY A 72 -16.91 10.92 -1.22
C GLY A 72 -15.46 11.29 -1.56
N VAL A 73 -14.82 10.43 -2.36
CA VAL A 73 -13.44 10.61 -2.87
C VAL A 73 -13.47 10.39 -4.37
N GLY A 74 -12.87 11.33 -5.10
CA GLY A 74 -12.62 11.22 -6.53
C GLY A 74 -11.26 10.57 -6.83
N PHE A 75 -10.82 10.69 -8.08
CA PHE A 75 -9.46 10.34 -8.48
C PHE A 75 -8.86 11.42 -9.37
N ARG A 76 -7.53 11.48 -9.38
CA ARG A 76 -6.73 12.25 -10.33
C ARG A 76 -5.75 11.31 -11.00
N VAL A 77 -5.65 11.37 -12.33
CA VAL A 77 -4.58 10.70 -13.07
C VAL A 77 -3.34 11.60 -13.00
N VAL A 78 -2.21 11.01 -12.65
CA VAL A 78 -0.92 11.72 -12.58
C VAL A 78 0.12 11.02 -13.43
N HIS A 79 1.15 11.75 -13.85
CA HIS A 79 2.27 11.13 -14.56
C HIS A 79 3.11 10.28 -13.61
N ILE A 80 3.72 9.21 -14.10
CA ILE A 80 4.55 8.31 -13.28
C ILE A 80 5.74 9.03 -12.66
N ASP A 81 6.28 10.06 -13.31
CA ASP A 81 7.39 10.86 -12.80
C ASP A 81 6.99 11.81 -11.66
N ASP A 82 5.71 12.08 -11.51
CA ASP A 82 5.18 12.85 -10.39
C ASP A 82 4.99 12.00 -9.13
N CYS A 83 5.04 10.66 -9.27
CA CYS A 83 4.94 9.73 -8.16
C CYS A 83 6.27 9.70 -7.39
N LYS A 84 6.24 10.11 -6.12
CA LYS A 84 7.44 10.24 -5.26
C LYS A 84 7.06 10.23 -3.77
N PRO A 85 8.02 9.99 -2.85
CA PRO A 85 7.79 9.89 -1.41
C PRO A 85 7.66 11.28 -0.74
N ASP A 86 6.78 12.15 -1.25
CA ASP A 86 6.62 13.53 -0.78
C ASP A 86 5.46 13.74 0.21
N LEU A 87 4.74 12.68 0.54
CA LEU A 87 3.59 12.66 1.44
C LEU A 87 2.43 13.59 1.06
N LYS A 88 2.48 14.26 -0.10
CA LYS A 88 1.43 15.22 -0.50
C LYS A 88 0.04 14.58 -0.55
N PRO A 89 -0.18 13.44 -1.25
CA PRO A 89 -1.50 12.80 -1.25
C PRO A 89 -1.93 12.36 0.14
N TYR A 90 -0.98 11.93 0.98
CA TYR A 90 -1.24 11.51 2.35
C TYR A 90 -1.68 12.69 3.23
N LYS A 91 -1.03 13.85 3.11
CA LYS A 91 -1.43 15.10 3.79
C LYS A 91 -2.81 15.59 3.35
N GLU A 92 -3.10 15.61 2.05
CA GLU A 92 -4.43 15.95 1.52
C GLU A 92 -5.53 15.06 2.13
N MET A 93 -5.28 13.76 2.24
CA MET A 93 -6.20 12.84 2.89
C MET A 93 -6.38 13.17 4.38
N MET A 94 -5.28 13.42 5.11
CA MET A 94 -5.34 13.76 6.53
C MET A 94 -6.01 15.11 6.81
N SER A 95 -5.86 16.10 5.94
CA SER A 95 -6.55 17.39 6.04
C SER A 95 -8.07 17.22 5.98
N LYS A 96 -8.57 16.23 5.22
CA LYS A 96 -9.99 15.96 5.12
C LYS A 96 -10.52 15.02 6.20
N TYR A 97 -9.77 13.96 6.53
CA TYR A 97 -10.29 12.84 7.35
C TYR A 97 -9.55 12.63 8.68
N GLY A 98 -8.47 13.36 8.93
CA GLY A 98 -7.62 13.19 10.11
C GLY A 98 -6.57 12.07 9.94
N VAL A 99 -5.87 11.78 11.03
CA VAL A 99 -4.79 10.77 11.06
C VAL A 99 -5.36 9.36 11.08
N PRO A 100 -4.94 8.47 10.15
CA PRO A 100 -5.32 7.07 10.22
C PRO A 100 -4.57 6.37 11.37
N TYR A 101 -5.26 5.48 12.08
CA TYR A 101 -4.71 4.69 13.19
C TYR A 101 -5.16 3.24 13.10
N ILE A 102 -4.59 2.35 13.91
CA ILE A 102 -4.85 0.90 13.82
C ILE A 102 -6.34 0.52 13.95
N GLY A 103 -7.13 1.27 14.71
CA GLY A 103 -8.57 1.07 14.87
C GLY A 103 -9.44 1.79 13.82
N GLY A 104 -8.83 2.61 12.95
CA GLY A 104 -9.53 3.38 11.92
C GLY A 104 -8.68 3.53 10.67
N MET A 105 -8.53 2.43 9.92
CA MET A 105 -7.67 2.34 8.73
C MET A 105 -8.36 2.81 7.46
N PHE A 106 -9.00 3.96 7.52
CA PHE A 106 -9.75 4.52 6.38
C PHE A 106 -8.84 4.98 5.22
N CYS A 107 -7.52 5.12 5.42
CA CYS A 107 -6.58 5.50 4.36
C CYS A 107 -6.60 4.50 3.19
N THR A 108 -6.71 3.20 3.47
CA THR A 108 -6.83 2.16 2.43
C THR A 108 -8.06 2.39 1.54
N ASP A 109 -9.23 2.62 2.16
CA ASP A 109 -10.47 2.89 1.43
C ASP A 109 -10.39 4.23 0.67
N ARG A 110 -9.93 5.30 1.35
CA ARG A 110 -9.97 6.66 0.79
C ARG A 110 -8.88 6.92 -0.26
N MET A 111 -7.69 6.39 -0.07
CA MET A 111 -6.56 6.66 -0.98
C MET A 111 -6.41 5.61 -2.09
N LYS A 112 -6.92 4.38 -1.88
CA LYS A 112 -6.70 3.28 -2.83
C LYS A 112 -8.01 2.74 -3.41
N LEU A 113 -8.90 2.18 -2.58
CA LEU A 113 -10.10 1.48 -3.07
C LEU A 113 -11.07 2.38 -3.84
N LYS A 114 -11.51 3.47 -3.23
CA LYS A 114 -12.52 4.37 -3.84
C LYS A 114 -12.02 5.03 -5.12
N PRO A 115 -10.81 5.64 -5.14
CA PRO A 115 -10.27 6.21 -6.37
C PRO A 115 -10.08 5.17 -7.48
N PHE A 116 -9.53 4.00 -7.16
CA PHE A 116 -9.34 2.90 -8.12
C PHE A 116 -10.68 2.45 -8.71
N LYS A 117 -11.65 2.15 -7.84
CA LYS A 117 -12.97 1.69 -8.28
C LYS A 117 -13.65 2.74 -9.14
N LYS A 118 -13.64 4.01 -8.72
CA LYS A 118 -14.26 5.10 -9.48
C LYS A 118 -13.60 5.25 -10.85
N TYR A 119 -12.28 5.23 -10.95
CA TYR A 119 -11.56 5.26 -12.22
C TYR A 119 -11.98 4.09 -13.13
N CYS A 120 -12.02 2.88 -12.59
CA CYS A 120 -12.37 1.71 -13.38
C CYS A 120 -13.85 1.74 -13.84
N ASP A 121 -14.76 2.15 -12.95
CA ASP A 121 -16.20 2.29 -13.28
C ASP A 121 -16.39 3.35 -14.38
N ASP A 122 -15.67 4.49 -14.30
CA ASP A 122 -15.75 5.57 -15.29
C ASP A 122 -15.13 5.17 -16.65
N LYS A 123 -14.01 4.43 -16.62
CA LYS A 123 -13.26 4.06 -17.84
C LYS A 123 -13.84 2.84 -18.57
N TYR A 124 -14.26 1.82 -17.84
CA TYR A 124 -14.66 0.53 -18.42
C TYR A 124 -16.15 0.24 -18.29
N GLY A 125 -16.84 0.95 -17.41
CA GLY A 125 -18.21 0.66 -17.01
C GLY A 125 -18.28 -0.33 -15.83
N LYS A 126 -19.21 -0.08 -14.93
CA LYS A 126 -19.44 -0.91 -13.73
C LYS A 126 -19.77 -2.35 -14.12
N GLY A 127 -18.99 -3.31 -13.65
CA GLY A 127 -19.18 -4.74 -13.94
C GLY A 127 -18.57 -5.22 -15.25
N TYR A 128 -17.89 -4.36 -16.03
CA TYR A 128 -17.24 -4.73 -17.30
C TYR A 128 -15.72 -4.94 -17.18
N TYR A 129 -15.18 -4.96 -15.97
CA TYR A 129 -13.77 -5.24 -15.71
C TYR A 129 -13.60 -6.22 -14.54
N GLU A 130 -12.44 -6.86 -14.49
CA GLU A 130 -11.97 -7.69 -13.37
C GLU A 130 -10.71 -7.07 -12.78
N THR A 131 -10.65 -6.95 -11.46
CA THR A 131 -9.47 -6.48 -10.75
C THR A 131 -8.59 -7.67 -10.36
N TRP A 132 -7.34 -7.68 -10.80
CA TRP A 132 -6.38 -8.72 -10.52
C TRP A 132 -5.39 -8.28 -9.44
N LEU A 133 -5.20 -9.13 -8.44
CA LEU A 133 -4.35 -8.88 -7.27
C LEU A 133 -3.19 -9.86 -7.20
N GLY A 134 -2.01 -9.37 -6.85
CA GLY A 134 -0.79 -10.17 -6.65
C GLY A 134 -0.84 -10.92 -5.31
N ILE A 135 -1.78 -11.83 -5.14
CA ILE A 135 -1.88 -12.71 -3.97
C ILE A 135 -1.54 -14.11 -4.43
N ARG A 136 -0.55 -14.73 -3.76
CA ARG A 136 0.03 -16.02 -4.11
C ARG A 136 -0.74 -17.19 -3.51
N ALA A 137 -0.43 -18.42 -3.97
CA ALA A 137 -1.01 -19.66 -3.47
C ALA A 137 -0.66 -19.93 -1.99
N ASP A 138 0.54 -19.50 -1.54
CA ASP A 138 0.99 -19.63 -0.14
C ASP A 138 0.37 -18.59 0.82
N GLU A 139 -0.61 -17.80 0.35
CA GLU A 139 -1.34 -16.81 1.16
C GLU A 139 -2.86 -17.15 1.27
N PRO A 140 -3.26 -18.37 1.67
CA PRO A 140 -4.66 -18.85 1.58
C PRO A 140 -5.65 -17.98 2.37
N LYS A 141 -5.23 -17.38 3.48
CA LYS A 141 -6.07 -16.47 4.28
C LYS A 141 -6.49 -15.20 3.53
N ARG A 142 -5.80 -14.87 2.44
CA ARG A 142 -6.05 -13.67 1.62
C ARG A 142 -6.85 -13.98 0.35
N LEU A 143 -7.07 -15.25 0.04
CA LEU A 143 -7.78 -15.71 -1.15
C LEU A 143 -9.29 -15.79 -0.93
N THR A 144 -9.89 -14.76 -0.35
CA THR A 144 -11.33 -14.69 -0.12
C THR A 144 -12.07 -14.38 -1.42
N PRO A 145 -12.99 -15.25 -1.89
CA PRO A 145 -13.75 -14.99 -3.11
C PRO A 145 -14.57 -13.69 -3.03
N LYS A 146 -14.39 -12.80 -4.00
CA LYS A 146 -15.14 -11.54 -4.10
C LYS A 146 -15.51 -11.30 -5.57
N SER A 147 -16.73 -10.83 -5.81
CA SER A 147 -17.19 -10.53 -7.16
C SER A 147 -16.31 -9.48 -7.84
N GLY A 148 -15.84 -9.78 -9.06
CA GLY A 148 -14.98 -8.90 -9.85
C GLY A 148 -13.51 -8.83 -9.38
N ILE A 149 -13.12 -9.59 -8.34
CA ILE A 149 -11.73 -9.70 -7.86
C ILE A 149 -11.17 -11.06 -8.26
N ARG A 150 -9.96 -11.07 -8.78
CA ARG A 150 -9.22 -12.25 -9.21
C ARG A 150 -7.81 -12.22 -8.59
N TYR A 151 -7.23 -13.37 -8.39
CA TYR A 151 -5.96 -13.53 -7.69
C TYR A 151 -4.90 -14.18 -8.57
N MET A 152 -3.64 -13.81 -8.38
CA MET A 152 -2.52 -14.47 -9.06
C MET A 152 -2.54 -16.00 -8.84
N ALA A 153 -2.93 -16.45 -7.66
CA ALA A 153 -3.09 -17.86 -7.31
C ALA A 153 -4.07 -18.63 -8.21
N GLU A 154 -4.94 -17.95 -8.96
CA GLU A 154 -5.87 -18.61 -9.90
C GLU A 154 -5.20 -18.97 -11.24
N ILE A 155 -4.04 -18.40 -11.50
CA ILE A 155 -3.32 -18.58 -12.77
C ILE A 155 -1.89 -19.05 -12.61
N THR A 156 -1.38 -19.10 -11.39
CA THR A 156 -0.06 -19.66 -11.04
C THR A 156 -0.11 -20.29 -9.65
N ASP A 157 0.73 -21.29 -9.40
CA ASP A 157 0.96 -21.94 -8.10
C ASP A 157 2.21 -21.42 -7.37
N LEU A 158 2.78 -20.31 -7.85
CA LEU A 158 4.03 -19.76 -7.33
C LEU A 158 3.91 -19.26 -5.89
N GLU A 159 4.96 -19.53 -5.14
CA GLU A 159 5.12 -19.13 -3.75
C GLU A 159 6.11 -17.96 -3.61
N LYS A 160 6.31 -17.49 -2.38
CA LYS A 160 7.20 -16.36 -2.08
C LYS A 160 8.62 -16.58 -2.59
N HIS A 161 9.17 -17.79 -2.42
CA HIS A 161 10.53 -18.10 -2.83
C HIS A 161 10.73 -18.05 -4.35
N ASP A 162 9.72 -18.43 -5.14
CA ASP A 162 9.76 -18.37 -6.60
C ASP A 162 9.83 -16.92 -7.08
N ILE A 163 9.02 -16.05 -6.47
CA ILE A 163 9.03 -14.61 -6.75
C ILE A 163 10.40 -14.01 -6.44
N LEU A 164 10.98 -14.32 -5.27
CA LEU A 164 12.31 -13.85 -4.90
C LEU A 164 13.40 -14.37 -5.85
N ASN A 165 13.34 -15.65 -6.21
CA ASN A 165 14.27 -16.27 -7.17
C ASN A 165 14.15 -15.64 -8.58
N TYR A 166 12.95 -15.28 -8.99
CA TYR A 166 12.76 -14.55 -10.25
C TYR A 166 13.47 -13.20 -10.22
N TRP A 167 13.18 -12.36 -9.19
CA TRP A 167 13.74 -11.02 -9.10
C TRP A 167 15.25 -11.01 -8.91
N SER A 168 15.83 -12.01 -8.23
CA SER A 168 17.29 -12.15 -8.08
C SER A 168 18.05 -12.34 -9.40
N LYS A 169 17.35 -12.75 -10.47
CA LYS A 169 17.90 -12.95 -11.82
C LYS A 169 17.62 -11.78 -12.78
N MET A 170 16.82 -10.82 -12.33
CA MET A 170 16.49 -9.64 -13.12
C MET A 170 17.59 -8.57 -13.01
N PRO A 171 17.73 -7.69 -14.02
CA PRO A 171 18.73 -6.61 -13.97
C PRO A 171 18.43 -5.54 -12.91
N PHE A 172 17.27 -5.60 -12.28
CA PHE A 172 16.86 -4.72 -11.18
C PHE A 172 15.94 -5.48 -10.21
N ASP A 173 15.86 -5.02 -8.99
CA ASP A 173 14.98 -5.54 -7.95
C ASP A 173 14.49 -4.39 -7.07
N LEU A 174 13.48 -4.64 -6.25
CA LEU A 174 12.92 -3.66 -5.30
C LEU A 174 13.96 -3.20 -4.25
N GLY A 175 14.85 -4.09 -3.84
CA GLY A 175 16.04 -3.75 -3.04
C GLY A 175 15.76 -3.12 -1.67
N ILE A 176 14.59 -3.37 -1.07
CA ILE A 176 14.25 -2.92 0.30
C ILE A 176 13.89 -4.10 1.20
N ASP A 177 14.09 -3.89 2.48
CA ASP A 177 13.64 -4.81 3.52
C ASP A 177 12.11 -4.79 3.67
N GLU A 178 11.55 -5.89 4.15
CA GLU A 178 10.09 -6.06 4.26
C GLU A 178 9.42 -4.99 5.15
N TRP A 179 10.09 -4.50 6.19
CA TRP A 179 9.54 -3.44 7.04
C TRP A 179 9.48 -2.07 6.36
N LEU A 180 10.16 -1.87 5.24
CA LEU A 180 10.09 -0.66 4.41
C LEU A 180 9.04 -0.77 3.30
N GLY A 181 8.54 -1.98 3.00
CA GLY A 181 7.53 -2.20 1.96
C GLY A 181 6.18 -1.55 2.28
N ASN A 182 5.37 -1.28 1.25
CA ASN A 182 4.14 -0.47 1.33
C ASN A 182 4.39 0.92 1.94
N CYS A 183 3.37 1.61 2.46
CA CYS A 183 3.59 2.83 3.24
C CYS A 183 4.59 2.56 4.37
N VAL A 184 5.71 3.27 4.41
CA VAL A 184 6.85 2.93 5.29
C VAL A 184 6.43 2.97 6.76
N PHE A 185 5.67 3.98 7.16
CA PHE A 185 5.14 4.09 8.53
C PHE A 185 3.64 3.78 8.58
N CYS A 186 3.21 2.63 8.04
CA CYS A 186 1.82 2.20 8.08
C CYS A 186 1.40 1.79 9.51
N PRO A 187 0.28 2.29 10.07
CA PRO A 187 -0.20 1.89 11.39
C PRO A 187 -0.48 0.38 11.54
N LYS A 188 -0.71 -0.35 10.45
CA LYS A 188 -0.87 -1.81 10.47
C LYS A 188 0.44 -2.57 10.73
N LYS A 189 1.60 -1.96 10.51
CA LYS A 189 2.89 -2.60 10.80
C LYS A 189 3.05 -2.87 12.31
N SER A 190 3.74 -3.95 12.66
CA SER A 190 4.08 -4.22 14.06
C SER A 190 4.98 -3.11 14.62
N ASN A 191 4.98 -2.95 15.94
CA ASN A 191 5.83 -1.96 16.61
C ASN A 191 7.31 -2.15 16.26
N LEU A 192 7.77 -3.40 16.18
CA LEU A 192 9.14 -3.74 15.75
C LEU A 192 9.46 -3.26 14.34
N LYS A 193 8.52 -3.45 13.38
CA LYS A 193 8.71 -2.99 12.01
C LYS A 193 8.73 -1.47 11.90
N LEU A 194 7.92 -0.76 12.69
CA LEU A 194 7.94 0.71 12.76
C LEU A 194 9.26 1.22 13.35
N ALA A 195 9.77 0.57 14.40
CA ALA A 195 11.05 0.92 14.98
C ALA A 195 12.23 0.62 14.03
N ALA A 196 12.22 -0.52 13.33
CA ALA A 196 13.22 -0.83 12.32
C ALA A 196 13.22 0.19 11.18
N ALA A 197 12.03 0.54 10.69
CA ALA A 197 11.90 1.56 9.64
C ALA A 197 12.44 2.92 10.08
N GLN A 198 12.23 3.33 11.32
CA GLN A 198 12.80 4.58 11.84
C GLN A 198 14.33 4.54 11.94
N ARG A 199 14.93 3.37 12.27
CA ARG A 199 16.39 3.23 12.32
C ARG A 199 17.03 3.28 10.93
N ASP A 200 16.36 2.70 9.94
CA ASP A 200 16.87 2.64 8.58
C ASP A 200 16.58 3.92 7.78
N GLU A 201 15.45 4.59 8.06
CA GLU A 201 14.97 5.76 7.32
C GLU A 201 14.61 6.92 8.28
N PRO A 202 15.59 7.50 9.00
CA PRO A 202 15.34 8.53 10.00
C PRO A 202 14.79 9.84 9.40
N GLU A 203 15.22 10.21 8.19
CA GLU A 203 14.72 11.41 7.51
C GLU A 203 13.28 11.24 7.04
N MET A 204 12.95 10.07 6.52
CA MET A 204 11.57 9.75 6.15
C MET A 204 10.67 9.67 7.38
N TYR A 205 11.18 9.16 8.50
CA TYR A 205 10.47 9.19 9.77
C TYR A 205 10.15 10.60 10.22
N GLN A 206 11.12 11.52 10.15
CA GLN A 206 10.90 12.92 10.50
C GLN A 206 9.85 13.55 9.58
N SER A 207 9.95 13.33 8.27
CA SER A 207 8.96 13.79 7.29
C SER A 207 7.54 13.30 7.59
N PHE A 208 7.41 12.03 8.05
CA PHE A 208 6.13 11.49 8.50
C PHE A 208 5.63 12.17 9.78
N LEU A 209 6.50 12.41 10.76
CA LEU A 209 6.12 13.14 11.98
C LEU A 209 5.64 14.56 11.65
N ASP A 210 6.35 15.26 10.78
CA ASP A 210 5.97 16.60 10.34
C ASP A 210 4.60 16.58 9.65
N ALA A 211 4.38 15.59 8.78
CA ALA A 211 3.08 15.41 8.13
C ALA A 211 1.94 15.10 9.11
N LEU A 212 2.19 14.25 10.11
CA LEU A 212 1.21 13.91 11.16
C LEU A 212 0.90 15.13 12.07
N ASN A 213 1.86 16.02 12.24
CA ASN A 213 1.74 17.19 13.13
C ASN A 213 1.41 18.49 12.37
N ASP A 214 1.19 18.42 11.07
CA ASP A 214 0.82 19.57 10.24
C ASP A 214 -0.49 20.19 10.73
N ASP A 215 -0.54 21.53 10.80
CA ASP A 215 -1.70 22.28 11.31
C ASP A 215 -2.96 22.11 10.43
N THR A 216 -2.79 21.68 9.18
CA THR A 216 -3.91 21.40 8.27
C THR A 216 -4.59 20.05 8.54
N VAL A 217 -3.98 19.19 9.35
CA VAL A 217 -4.55 17.87 9.68
C VAL A 217 -5.83 18.05 10.48
N ARG A 218 -6.91 17.46 9.97
CA ARG A 218 -8.21 17.58 10.65
C ARG A 218 -8.18 16.94 12.03
N ILE A 219 -8.63 17.69 13.01
CA ILE A 219 -8.88 17.22 14.39
C ILE A 219 -10.37 16.94 14.50
N ASP A 220 -10.74 15.84 15.17
CA ASP A 220 -12.14 15.55 15.46
C ASP A 220 -12.61 16.45 16.60
N ASP A 221 -13.51 17.40 16.29
CA ASP A 221 -14.06 18.35 17.25
C ASP A 221 -14.83 17.69 18.41
N LYS A 222 -15.25 16.43 18.24
CA LYS A 222 -16.03 15.71 19.26
C LYS A 222 -15.18 15.21 20.43
N THR A 223 -13.91 14.98 20.23
CA THR A 223 -13.03 14.43 21.27
C THR A 223 -12.14 15.46 21.93
N GLY A 224 -11.90 16.60 21.30
CA GLY A 224 -10.99 17.65 21.79
C GLY A 224 -9.54 17.19 22.01
N VAL A 225 -9.22 15.94 21.68
CA VAL A 225 -7.95 15.30 21.98
C VAL A 225 -7.02 15.53 20.79
N LYS A 226 -6.01 16.37 21.00
CA LYS A 226 -4.90 16.57 20.04
C LYS A 226 -3.95 15.35 19.94
N GLU A 227 -4.11 14.33 20.77
CA GLU A 227 -3.26 13.16 20.74
C GLU A 227 -3.58 12.29 19.53
N LYS A 228 -2.67 12.30 18.60
CA LYS A 228 -2.75 11.54 17.36
C LYS A 228 -2.41 10.09 17.64
N MET A 229 -3.43 9.30 18.02
CA MET A 229 -3.30 7.86 18.19
C MET A 229 -2.83 7.24 16.87
N TYR A 230 -1.82 6.38 16.94
CA TYR A 230 -1.28 5.65 15.80
C TYR A 230 -1.45 4.14 15.97
N ARG A 231 -0.98 3.60 17.10
CA ARG A 231 -1.21 2.20 17.47
C ARG A 231 -1.75 2.12 18.91
N GLY A 232 -2.98 1.65 19.03
CA GLY A 232 -3.67 1.68 20.31
C GLY A 232 -3.77 3.14 20.81
N LYS A 233 -3.32 3.37 22.04
CA LYS A 233 -3.29 4.71 22.65
C LYS A 233 -1.96 5.44 22.47
N LYS A 234 -1.06 4.95 21.60
CA LYS A 234 0.29 5.50 21.42
C LYS A 234 0.41 6.25 20.10
N SER A 235 1.09 7.40 20.11
CA SER A 235 1.56 8.08 18.91
C SER A 235 2.66 7.27 18.22
N LEU A 236 3.02 7.62 16.97
CA LEU A 236 4.14 6.99 16.27
C LEU A 236 5.47 7.16 17.05
N GLN A 237 5.70 8.35 17.60
CA GLN A 237 6.87 8.64 18.45
C GLN A 237 6.94 7.72 19.66
N GLN A 238 5.82 7.59 20.40
CA GLN A 238 5.76 6.70 21.56
C GLN A 238 5.95 5.24 21.22
N VAL A 239 5.51 4.80 20.03
CA VAL A 239 5.76 3.43 19.54
C VAL A 239 7.25 3.20 19.29
N VAL A 240 7.92 4.14 18.63
CA VAL A 240 9.35 4.04 18.34
C VAL A 240 10.18 4.11 19.63
N ALA A 241 9.86 5.02 20.54
CA ALA A 241 10.54 5.19 21.83
C ALA A 241 10.50 3.93 22.73
N MET A 242 9.56 3.01 22.52
CA MET A 242 9.57 1.71 23.21
C MET A 242 10.84 0.89 22.95
N PHE A 243 11.64 1.25 21.96
CA PHE A 243 12.83 0.54 21.51
C PHE A 243 14.12 1.36 21.62
N ASP A 244 14.11 2.47 22.38
CA ASP A 244 15.29 3.36 22.51
C ASP A 244 16.49 2.65 23.10
N GLY A 245 16.28 1.65 23.95
CA GLY A 245 17.35 0.80 24.51
C GLY A 245 17.80 -0.35 23.61
N SER A 246 17.25 -0.50 22.40
CA SER A 246 17.57 -1.59 21.48
C SER A 246 18.34 -1.08 20.26
N THR A 247 19.38 -1.80 19.85
CA THR A 247 20.08 -1.52 18.60
C THR A 247 19.23 -1.89 17.38
N GLY A 248 19.55 -1.33 16.22
CA GLY A 248 18.89 -1.68 14.96
C GLY A 248 18.99 -3.17 14.64
N GLU A 249 20.16 -3.78 14.88
CA GLU A 249 20.36 -5.22 14.62
C GLU A 249 19.57 -6.11 15.58
N GLU A 250 19.44 -5.75 16.84
CA GLU A 250 18.58 -6.48 17.80
C GLU A 250 17.11 -6.43 17.36
N ILE A 251 16.62 -5.27 16.93
CA ILE A 251 15.26 -5.12 16.42
C ILE A 251 15.05 -5.99 15.16
N LYS A 252 15.98 -5.94 14.21
CA LYS A 252 15.94 -6.72 12.96
C LYS A 252 16.01 -8.22 13.23
N SER A 253 16.86 -8.65 14.16
CA SER A 253 16.94 -10.04 14.60
C SER A 253 15.61 -10.54 15.18
N ARG A 254 14.95 -9.73 16.00
CA ARG A 254 13.62 -10.07 16.55
C ARG A 254 12.55 -10.16 15.47
N ILE A 255 12.60 -9.31 14.43
CA ILE A 255 11.67 -9.39 13.26
C ILE A 255 11.90 -10.71 12.51
N ARG A 256 13.16 -11.08 12.25
CA ARG A 256 13.52 -12.33 11.56
C ARG A 256 13.08 -13.56 12.36
N GLY A 257 13.27 -13.56 13.68
CA GLY A 257 12.83 -14.63 14.58
C GLY A 257 11.31 -14.77 14.66
N ALA A 258 10.58 -13.66 14.66
CA ALA A 258 9.11 -13.68 14.69
C ALA A 258 8.49 -14.22 13.39
N LYS A 259 9.18 -14.15 12.25
CA LYS A 259 8.69 -14.70 10.97
C LYS A 259 8.47 -16.22 10.99
N MET A 260 9.11 -16.94 11.88
CA MET A 260 8.89 -18.38 12.03
C MET A 260 7.55 -18.71 12.73
N THR A 261 6.91 -17.73 13.37
CA THR A 261 5.70 -17.95 14.17
C THR A 261 4.51 -17.09 13.77
N ASP A 262 4.71 -16.02 12.98
CA ASP A 262 3.65 -15.03 12.72
C ASP A 262 3.33 -14.92 11.21
N THR A 263 2.20 -15.50 10.82
CA THR A 263 1.64 -15.42 9.46
C THR A 263 0.81 -14.14 9.22
N ASN A 264 0.71 -13.25 10.22
CA ASN A 264 -0.17 -12.08 10.19
C ASN A 264 0.53 -10.75 9.88
N SER A 265 1.81 -10.74 9.52
CA SER A 265 2.47 -9.49 9.16
C SER A 265 2.14 -9.08 7.73
N CYS A 266 1.82 -7.80 7.53
CA CYS A 266 1.67 -7.18 6.21
C CYS A 266 2.85 -7.59 5.32
N SER A 267 2.64 -8.56 4.44
CA SER A 267 3.58 -8.93 3.40
C SER A 267 3.56 -7.86 2.30
N GLU A 268 4.49 -7.90 1.37
CA GLU A 268 4.82 -6.91 0.34
C GLU A 268 3.64 -6.32 -0.50
N SER A 269 2.40 -6.77 -0.28
CA SER A 269 1.21 -6.21 -0.94
C SER A 269 0.18 -5.72 0.08
N CYS A 270 -0.34 -4.52 -0.12
CA CYS A 270 -1.39 -3.95 0.73
C CYS A 270 -2.71 -4.71 0.50
N GLU A 271 -3.36 -5.16 1.57
CA GLU A 271 -4.63 -5.91 1.55
C GLU A 271 -5.84 -5.04 1.19
N VAL A 272 -5.65 -4.13 0.25
CA VAL A 272 -6.60 -3.07 -0.08
C VAL A 272 -7.99 -3.61 -0.41
N PHE A 273 -8.07 -4.78 -1.06
CA PHE A 273 -9.33 -5.34 -1.52
C PHE A 273 -9.89 -6.47 -0.64
N ASN A 274 -9.15 -6.87 0.41
CA ASN A 274 -9.52 -8.03 1.25
C ASN A 274 -9.94 -7.67 2.68
N ASP A 275 -10.03 -6.39 3.02
CA ASP A 275 -10.39 -5.95 4.37
C ASP A 275 -11.92 -5.84 4.50
N ASP A 276 -12.55 -6.88 5.05
CA ASP A 276 -13.99 -6.93 5.31
C ASP A 276 -14.43 -5.95 6.42
N SER A 277 -13.50 -5.45 7.25
CA SER A 277 -13.79 -4.46 8.29
C SER A 277 -14.24 -3.11 7.74
N LEU A 278 -14.02 -2.85 6.43
CA LEU A 278 -14.44 -1.62 5.76
C LEU A 278 -15.90 -1.63 5.28
N GLN A 279 -16.60 -2.76 5.35
CA GLN A 279 -18.02 -2.85 4.96
C GLN A 279 -19.00 -2.39 6.07
N ILE A 280 -18.55 -2.22 7.31
CA ILE A 280 -19.44 -1.94 8.46
C ILE A 280 -19.72 -0.44 8.65
N SER A 281 -19.14 0.46 7.87
CA SER A 281 -19.36 1.93 8.01
C SER A 281 -20.29 2.53 6.95
N LEU A 282 -21.26 1.76 6.46
CA LEU A 282 -22.31 2.22 5.53
C LEU A 282 -23.72 2.07 6.15
N ILE A 283 -23.89 2.49 7.41
CA ILE A 283 -25.21 2.81 7.97
C ILE A 283 -25.13 4.20 8.57
#